data_51dab0e1c63e838dac2b87cdc9af97d9
#
_entry.id   51dab0e1c63e838dac2b87cdc9af97d9
#
_cell.length_a   1.000
_cell.length_b   1.000
_cell.length_c   1.000
_cell.angle_alpha   90.00
_cell.angle_beta   90.00
_cell.angle_gamma   90.00
#
_symmetry.space_group_name_H-M   'P 1'
#
loop_
_entity.id
_entity.type
_entity.pdbx_description
1 polymer ?
#
loop_
_entity_poly.entity_id
_entity_poly.type
_entity_poly.pdbx_seq_one_letter_code
_entity_poly.pdbx_strand_id
1 'polypeptide(L)'
;MSTSPSAPRRSRLMRRAAAIAVSALVMTGLAATNAQPGWAAPPGVPSKATAQSQLNALTVATQGSTSGYSRDLFPHWITVSGSCNTREQVLKRDGTSVVVDSSCAATSGRWYSPYDGATWTAASDVDIDHVVPLAEAWRSGANSWTTSRRQSFANDLSRPQLIAVTDNVNQSKGDQDPSTWQPPLSSYRCTYSKMWITVKYTWGLTLQSSEKSALQSMLNTCSS
;
A
#
# COMPACT_ATOMS: atom_id res chain seq x y z
N MET A 1 92.29 63.33 7.90
CA MET A 1 92.25 62.06 8.58
C MET A 1 90.87 61.97 9.22
N SER A 2 89.98 61.35 8.56
CA SER A 2 88.64 61.08 9.22
C SER A 2 88.06 59.86 8.52
N THR A 3 87.94 58.84 9.23
CA THR A 3 87.39 57.52 8.88
C THR A 3 85.88 57.50 9.19
N SER A 4 85.07 57.36 8.19
CA SER A 4 83.63 57.17 8.31
C SER A 4 83.34 55.66 8.45
N PRO A 5 82.49 55.21 9.39
CA PRO A 5 82.14 53.81 9.45
C PRO A 5 80.84 53.52 8.69
N SER A 6 80.89 52.41 7.97
CA SER A 6 79.82 51.84 7.18
C SER A 6 78.67 51.34 8.00
N ALA A 7 77.41 51.62 7.58
CA ALA A 7 76.21 51.13 8.16
C ALA A 7 75.84 49.68 7.67
N PRO A 8 75.26 48.80 8.48
CA PRO A 8 74.91 47.45 8.08
C PRO A 8 73.56 47.42 7.30
N ARG A 9 73.54 46.68 6.23
CA ARG A 9 72.32 46.32 5.49
C ARG A 9 71.39 45.46 6.30
N ARG A 10 70.17 45.92 6.52
CA ARG A 10 69.10 45.12 7.06
C ARG A 10 68.49 44.28 5.95
N SER A 11 68.64 42.97 6.01
CA SER A 11 67.99 42.00 5.19
C SER A 11 66.48 41.89 5.63
N ARG A 12 65.57 42.23 4.72
CA ARG A 12 64.14 42.00 4.91
C ARG A 12 63.83 40.51 4.69
N LEU A 13 63.56 39.79 5.74
CA LEU A 13 62.94 38.46 5.66
C LEU A 13 61.48 38.63 5.21
N MET A 14 61.18 38.24 3.98
CA MET A 14 59.81 38.05 3.55
C MET A 14 59.20 36.80 4.21
N ARG A 15 58.33 37.02 5.16
CA ARG A 15 57.49 35.97 5.70
C ARG A 15 56.45 35.62 4.66
N ARG A 16 56.59 34.47 3.99
CA ARG A 16 55.55 33.87 3.16
C ARG A 16 54.49 33.27 4.09
N ALA A 17 53.32 33.90 4.19
CA ALA A 17 52.16 33.34 4.80
C ALA A 17 51.61 32.23 3.88
N ALA A 18 51.72 30.98 4.29
CA ALA A 18 51.10 29.86 3.66
C ALA A 18 49.59 29.85 4.06
N ALA A 19 48.74 30.21 3.12
CA ALA A 19 47.29 30.05 3.30
C ALA A 19 46.95 28.56 3.16
N ILE A 20 46.59 27.91 4.28
CA ILE A 20 46.04 26.56 4.26
C ILE A 20 44.55 26.67 3.88
N ALA A 21 44.24 26.34 2.62
CA ALA A 21 42.88 26.17 2.17
C ALA A 21 42.32 24.85 2.77
N VAL A 22 41.47 24.96 3.77
CA VAL A 22 40.69 23.84 4.28
C VAL A 22 39.52 23.62 3.30
N SER A 23 39.69 22.66 2.40
CA SER A 23 38.60 22.19 1.54
C SER A 23 37.63 21.35 2.38
N ALA A 24 36.51 21.94 2.79
CA ALA A 24 35.41 21.19 3.39
C ALA A 24 34.78 20.29 2.32
N LEU A 25 35.05 19.00 2.38
CA LEU A 25 34.39 17.99 1.56
C LEU A 25 32.97 17.85 2.09
N VAL A 26 32.00 18.51 1.44
CA VAL A 26 30.58 18.27 1.71
C VAL A 26 30.24 16.90 1.12
N MET A 27 30.25 15.88 1.97
CA MET A 27 29.68 14.57 1.65
C MET A 27 28.15 14.73 1.58
N THR A 28 27.62 15.00 0.40
CA THR A 28 26.20 14.80 0.12
C THR A 28 25.92 13.30 0.17
N GLY A 29 25.49 12.83 1.34
CA GLY A 29 24.96 11.47 1.48
C GLY A 29 23.76 11.34 0.56
N LEU A 30 23.91 10.66 -0.58
CA LEU A 30 22.76 10.12 -1.29
C LEU A 30 22.10 9.13 -0.32
N ALA A 31 20.98 9.53 0.29
CA ALA A 31 20.06 8.60 0.91
C ALA A 31 19.58 7.69 -0.25
N ALA A 32 20.14 6.49 -0.33
CA ALA A 32 19.57 5.44 -1.17
C ALA A 32 18.16 5.21 -0.65
N THR A 33 17.18 5.83 -1.29
CA THR A 33 15.79 5.42 -1.14
C THR A 33 15.77 3.99 -1.65
N ASN A 34 15.60 3.02 -0.76
CA ASN A 34 15.22 1.68 -1.14
C ASN A 34 13.85 1.78 -1.81
N ALA A 35 13.83 2.15 -3.08
CA ALA A 35 12.68 1.96 -3.93
C ALA A 35 12.47 0.44 -3.97
N GLN A 36 11.53 -0.04 -3.20
CA GLN A 36 11.00 -1.40 -3.39
C GLN A 36 10.61 -1.52 -4.87
N PRO A 37 10.87 -2.67 -5.52
CA PRO A 37 10.44 -2.88 -6.90
C PRO A 37 9.00 -2.42 -6.98
N GLY A 38 8.71 -1.50 -7.91
CA GLY A 38 7.45 -0.76 -7.96
C GLY A 38 6.27 -1.68 -8.29
N TRP A 39 5.81 -2.39 -7.30
CA TRP A 39 4.51 -3.05 -7.34
C TRP A 39 3.46 -1.95 -7.20
N ALA A 40 2.55 -1.89 -8.15
CA ALA A 40 1.50 -0.89 -8.10
C ALA A 40 0.61 -1.16 -6.87
N ALA A 41 0.71 -0.29 -5.87
CA ALA A 41 -0.21 -0.35 -4.74
C ALA A 41 -1.64 -0.07 -5.22
N PRO A 42 -2.67 -0.70 -4.64
CA PRO A 42 -4.04 -0.35 -4.92
C PRO A 42 -4.28 1.16 -4.74
N PRO A 43 -5.10 1.79 -5.58
CA PRO A 43 -5.33 3.23 -5.49
C PRO A 43 -6.03 3.61 -4.19
N GLY A 44 -5.83 4.83 -3.73
CA GLY A 44 -6.59 5.40 -2.63
C GLY A 44 -6.19 4.93 -1.23
N VAL A 45 -5.02 4.31 -1.05
CA VAL A 45 -4.49 4.00 0.29
C VAL A 45 -4.13 5.32 0.98
N PRO A 46 -4.77 5.67 2.14
CA PRO A 46 -4.58 6.96 2.77
C PRO A 46 -3.29 7.06 3.58
N SER A 47 -2.97 8.27 4.04
CA SER A 47 -1.99 8.47 5.10
C SER A 47 -2.45 7.82 6.43
N LYS A 48 -1.53 7.57 7.36
CA LYS A 48 -1.86 7.10 8.71
C LYS A 48 -2.85 8.03 9.41
N ALA A 49 -2.63 9.35 9.33
CA ALA A 49 -3.49 10.35 9.98
C ALA A 49 -4.91 10.32 9.40
N THR A 50 -5.05 10.21 8.07
CA THR A 50 -6.36 10.10 7.42
C THR A 50 -7.06 8.80 7.83
N ALA A 51 -6.35 7.66 7.82
CA ALA A 51 -6.92 6.38 8.25
C ALA A 51 -7.36 6.42 9.72
N GLN A 52 -6.59 7.08 10.60
CA GLN A 52 -6.96 7.24 12.00
C GLN A 52 -8.26 8.07 12.15
N SER A 53 -8.38 9.16 11.41
CA SER A 53 -9.61 9.98 11.42
C SER A 53 -10.81 9.17 10.92
N GLN A 54 -10.64 8.39 9.85
CA GLN A 54 -11.67 7.52 9.32
C GLN A 54 -12.07 6.41 10.33
N LEU A 55 -11.09 5.76 10.98
CA LEU A 55 -11.34 4.73 12.00
C LEU A 55 -12.13 5.29 13.19
N ASN A 56 -11.82 6.51 13.61
CA ASN A 56 -12.53 7.19 14.69
C ASN A 56 -13.99 7.49 14.33
N ALA A 57 -14.24 7.81 13.06
CA ALA A 57 -15.57 8.15 12.55
C ALA A 57 -16.44 6.92 12.21
N LEU A 58 -15.84 5.73 12.09
CA LEU A 58 -16.58 4.49 11.79
C LEU A 58 -17.52 4.11 12.94
N THR A 59 -18.75 3.77 12.59
CA THR A 59 -19.77 3.30 13.53
C THR A 59 -19.45 1.90 13.99
N VAL A 60 -19.36 1.71 15.32
CA VAL A 60 -19.25 0.39 15.94
C VAL A 60 -20.64 -0.19 16.14
N ALA A 61 -20.86 -1.42 15.66
CA ALA A 61 -22.12 -2.12 15.79
C ALA A 61 -21.87 -3.63 15.95
N THR A 62 -22.87 -4.34 16.45
CA THR A 62 -22.86 -5.81 16.44
C THR A 62 -22.91 -6.30 14.98
N GLN A 63 -22.11 -7.31 14.67
CA GLN A 63 -22.11 -7.93 13.34
C GLN A 63 -23.48 -8.50 13.00
N GLY A 64 -23.94 -8.21 11.79
CA GLY A 64 -25.19 -8.77 11.27
C GLY A 64 -25.12 -10.25 10.93
N SER A 65 -26.26 -10.85 10.65
CA SER A 65 -26.35 -12.25 10.23
C SER A 65 -25.86 -12.44 8.79
N THR A 66 -25.34 -13.65 8.50
CA THR A 66 -25.08 -14.12 7.12
C THR A 66 -26.33 -14.64 6.44
N SER A 67 -27.48 -14.69 7.12
CA SER A 67 -28.75 -15.17 6.55
C SER A 67 -29.09 -14.39 5.28
N GLY A 68 -29.43 -15.10 4.23
CA GLY A 68 -29.74 -14.52 2.92
C GLY A 68 -28.52 -14.06 2.10
N TYR A 69 -27.30 -14.22 2.60
CA TYR A 69 -26.11 -13.94 1.82
C TYR A 69 -25.91 -14.98 0.71
N SER A 70 -25.63 -14.49 -0.48
CA SER A 70 -25.01 -15.24 -1.57
C SER A 70 -23.99 -14.32 -2.26
N ARG A 71 -22.88 -14.89 -2.69
CA ARG A 71 -21.87 -14.17 -3.46
C ARG A 71 -22.47 -13.57 -4.75
N ASP A 72 -23.47 -14.20 -5.34
CA ASP A 72 -24.13 -13.75 -6.56
C ASP A 72 -24.95 -12.46 -6.36
N LEU A 73 -25.27 -12.10 -5.13
CA LEU A 73 -25.89 -10.81 -4.81
C LEU A 73 -24.95 -9.62 -4.98
N PHE A 74 -23.65 -9.90 -5.15
CA PHE A 74 -22.62 -8.93 -5.50
C PHE A 74 -22.09 -9.24 -6.91
N PRO A 75 -22.75 -8.80 -7.99
CA PRO A 75 -22.24 -9.04 -9.34
C PRO A 75 -20.81 -8.52 -9.46
N HIS A 76 -19.85 -9.43 -9.56
CA HIS A 76 -18.42 -9.13 -9.61
C HIS A 76 -17.83 -9.58 -10.94
N TRP A 77 -16.62 -9.13 -11.24
CA TRP A 77 -15.90 -9.39 -12.49
C TRP A 77 -16.69 -8.93 -13.74
N ILE A 78 -17.39 -7.77 -13.62
CA ILE A 78 -18.06 -7.16 -14.78
C ILE A 78 -17.03 -6.67 -15.80
N THR A 79 -17.41 -6.64 -17.08
CA THR A 79 -16.60 -6.01 -18.13
C THR A 79 -16.51 -4.50 -17.87
N VAL A 80 -15.30 -3.97 -17.83
CA VAL A 80 -15.01 -2.56 -17.48
C VAL A 80 -14.31 -1.78 -18.60
N SER A 81 -13.57 -2.48 -19.49
CA SER A 81 -12.88 -1.83 -20.62
C SER A 81 -12.58 -2.83 -21.73
N GLY A 82 -13.13 -2.62 -22.93
CA GLY A 82 -12.94 -3.56 -24.06
C GLY A 82 -13.41 -4.96 -23.68
N SER A 83 -12.54 -5.96 -23.84
CA SER A 83 -12.79 -7.34 -23.40
C SER A 83 -12.39 -7.61 -21.93
N CYS A 84 -11.79 -6.63 -21.25
CA CYS A 84 -11.28 -6.80 -19.89
C CYS A 84 -12.38 -6.68 -18.84
N ASN A 85 -12.49 -7.66 -17.98
CA ASN A 85 -13.30 -7.58 -16.76
C ASN A 85 -12.49 -6.96 -15.58
N THR A 86 -13.13 -6.79 -14.43
CA THR A 86 -12.54 -6.19 -13.25
C THR A 86 -11.32 -6.97 -12.75
N ARG A 87 -11.37 -8.34 -12.75
CA ARG A 87 -10.24 -9.18 -12.32
C ARG A 87 -9.01 -8.95 -13.20
N GLU A 88 -9.21 -8.96 -14.52
CA GLU A 88 -8.12 -8.76 -15.49
C GLU A 88 -7.52 -7.36 -15.38
N GLN A 89 -8.32 -6.34 -15.11
CA GLN A 89 -7.81 -4.99 -14.85
C GLN A 89 -6.92 -4.94 -13.59
N VAL A 90 -7.30 -5.63 -12.52
CA VAL A 90 -6.48 -5.70 -11.31
C VAL A 90 -5.19 -6.48 -11.58
N LEU A 91 -5.24 -7.61 -12.28
CA LEU A 91 -4.03 -8.35 -12.67
C LEU A 91 -3.05 -7.49 -13.49
N LYS A 92 -3.57 -6.68 -14.43
CA LYS A 92 -2.75 -5.74 -15.22
C LYS A 92 -2.18 -4.62 -14.35
N ARG A 93 -2.94 -4.10 -13.41
CA ARG A 93 -2.52 -3.02 -12.50
C ARG A 93 -1.43 -3.47 -11.53
N ASP A 94 -1.63 -4.65 -10.91
CA ASP A 94 -0.80 -5.13 -9.79
C ASP A 94 0.39 -5.98 -10.25
N GLY A 95 0.39 -6.42 -11.52
CA GLY A 95 1.50 -7.18 -12.08
C GLY A 95 2.54 -6.32 -12.79
N THR A 96 3.70 -6.90 -13.00
CA THR A 96 4.81 -6.32 -13.78
C THR A 96 4.98 -7.11 -15.07
N SER A 97 5.18 -6.42 -16.20
CA SER A 97 5.36 -7.00 -17.53
C SER A 97 4.21 -7.97 -17.92
N VAL A 98 2.99 -7.59 -17.56
CA VAL A 98 1.81 -8.40 -17.86
C VAL A 98 1.49 -8.34 -19.35
N VAL A 99 1.45 -9.50 -19.98
CA VAL A 99 0.98 -9.68 -21.36
C VAL A 99 -0.41 -10.31 -21.32
N VAL A 100 -1.31 -9.78 -22.12
CA VAL A 100 -2.69 -10.29 -22.25
C VAL A 100 -2.96 -10.71 -23.68
N ASP A 101 -3.86 -11.65 -23.85
CA ASP A 101 -4.41 -12.05 -25.16
C ASP A 101 -5.55 -11.12 -25.62
N SER A 102 -6.17 -11.44 -26.75
CA SER A 102 -7.29 -10.68 -27.31
C SER A 102 -8.55 -10.68 -26.44
N SER A 103 -8.68 -11.65 -25.54
CA SER A 103 -9.78 -11.73 -24.55
C SER A 103 -9.46 -11.01 -23.25
N CYS A 104 -8.27 -10.37 -23.15
CA CYS A 104 -7.72 -9.74 -21.95
C CYS A 104 -7.22 -10.70 -20.88
N ALA A 105 -7.18 -12.01 -21.12
CA ALA A 105 -6.63 -12.97 -20.19
C ALA A 105 -5.10 -12.81 -20.08
N ALA A 106 -4.57 -12.76 -18.86
CA ALA A 106 -3.14 -12.65 -18.64
C ALA A 106 -2.42 -13.95 -19.04
N THR A 107 -1.56 -13.88 -20.06
CA THR A 107 -0.79 -15.03 -20.60
C THR A 107 0.60 -15.12 -19.99
N SER A 108 1.15 -14.01 -19.50
CA SER A 108 2.38 -13.94 -18.72
C SER A 108 2.41 -12.68 -17.86
N GLY A 109 3.29 -12.68 -16.86
CA GLY A 109 3.46 -11.54 -15.93
C GLY A 109 4.23 -11.95 -14.68
N ARG A 110 4.39 -11.01 -13.77
CA ARG A 110 4.90 -11.27 -12.42
C ARG A 110 4.02 -10.52 -11.43
N TRP A 111 3.53 -11.23 -10.42
CA TRP A 111 2.68 -10.69 -9.37
C TRP A 111 3.33 -10.93 -8.01
N TYR A 112 3.53 -9.84 -7.28
CA TYR A 112 3.97 -9.91 -5.89
C TYR A 112 2.74 -9.85 -4.99
N SER A 113 2.61 -10.83 -4.11
CA SER A 113 1.58 -10.82 -3.09
C SER A 113 2.08 -10.10 -1.83
N PRO A 114 1.52 -8.94 -1.47
CA PRO A 114 1.95 -8.24 -0.27
C PRO A 114 1.44 -8.88 1.02
N TYR A 115 0.55 -9.86 0.95
CA TYR A 115 0.04 -10.56 2.13
C TYR A 115 1.07 -11.51 2.74
N ASP A 116 1.92 -12.12 1.91
CA ASP A 116 2.90 -13.13 2.33
C ASP A 116 4.32 -12.89 1.78
N GLY A 117 4.48 -11.95 0.85
CA GLY A 117 5.77 -11.63 0.23
C GLY A 117 6.16 -12.55 -0.92
N ALA A 118 5.30 -13.48 -1.33
CA ALA A 118 5.55 -14.37 -2.46
C ALA A 118 5.46 -13.64 -3.80
N THR A 119 6.13 -14.21 -4.82
CA THR A 119 6.06 -13.71 -6.20
C THR A 119 5.67 -14.85 -7.12
N TRP A 120 4.68 -14.63 -7.96
CA TRP A 120 4.10 -15.59 -8.88
C TRP A 120 4.30 -15.17 -10.33
N THR A 121 4.40 -16.13 -11.23
CA THR A 121 4.55 -15.89 -12.67
C THR A 121 3.38 -16.44 -13.49
N ALA A 122 2.51 -17.22 -12.88
CA ALA A 122 1.27 -17.67 -13.47
C ALA A 122 0.07 -16.93 -12.82
N ALA A 123 -0.82 -16.41 -13.65
CA ALA A 123 -2.02 -15.72 -13.16
C ALA A 123 -3.01 -16.65 -12.44
N SER A 124 -2.86 -17.99 -12.63
CA SER A 124 -3.62 -19.01 -11.91
C SER A 124 -3.26 -19.13 -10.43
N ASP A 125 -2.05 -18.70 -10.05
CA ASP A 125 -1.57 -18.78 -8.66
C ASP A 125 -1.92 -17.51 -7.86
N VAL A 126 -2.67 -16.60 -8.52
CA VAL A 126 -3.02 -15.29 -7.98
C VAL A 126 -4.54 -15.10 -7.97
N ASP A 127 -5.07 -14.82 -6.80
CA ASP A 127 -6.44 -14.35 -6.63
C ASP A 127 -6.52 -12.82 -6.59
N ILE A 128 -7.69 -12.28 -6.96
CA ILE A 128 -8.03 -10.91 -6.63
C ILE A 128 -8.88 -10.92 -5.37
N ASP A 129 -8.28 -10.47 -4.28
CA ASP A 129 -8.96 -10.35 -3.00
C ASP A 129 -9.82 -9.09 -2.96
N HIS A 130 -11.02 -9.23 -2.41
CA HIS A 130 -11.78 -8.12 -1.86
C HIS A 130 -11.24 -7.84 -0.46
N VAL A 131 -10.51 -6.74 -0.27
CA VAL A 131 -9.88 -6.38 1.02
C VAL A 131 -10.89 -6.46 2.14
N VAL A 132 -12.08 -5.86 1.99
CA VAL A 132 -13.25 -6.16 2.81
C VAL A 132 -14.07 -7.22 2.07
N PRO A 133 -14.13 -8.47 2.57
CA PRO A 133 -14.85 -9.56 1.92
C PRO A 133 -16.32 -9.23 1.67
N LEU A 134 -16.90 -9.78 0.61
CA LEU A 134 -18.31 -9.53 0.26
C LEU A 134 -19.26 -9.98 1.36
N ALA A 135 -18.98 -11.11 1.99
CA ALA A 135 -19.77 -11.61 3.13
C ALA A 135 -19.59 -10.73 4.38
N GLU A 136 -18.38 -10.19 4.61
CA GLU A 136 -18.16 -9.23 5.69
C GLU A 136 -18.89 -7.92 5.43
N ALA A 137 -18.86 -7.40 4.20
CA ALA A 137 -19.64 -6.23 3.82
C ALA A 137 -21.15 -6.47 4.05
N TRP A 138 -21.67 -7.66 3.69
CA TRP A 138 -23.05 -8.05 3.96
C TRP A 138 -23.40 -7.91 5.43
N ARG A 139 -22.59 -8.52 6.32
CA ARG A 139 -22.78 -8.47 7.77
C ARG A 139 -22.61 -7.05 8.36
N SER A 140 -21.94 -6.18 7.63
CA SER A 140 -21.62 -4.80 8.03
C SER A 140 -22.59 -3.76 7.47
N GLY A 141 -23.70 -4.16 6.82
CA GLY A 141 -24.75 -3.27 6.33
C GLY A 141 -25.05 -3.35 4.83
N ALA A 142 -24.20 -4.03 4.01
CA ALA A 142 -24.45 -4.16 2.58
C ALA A 142 -25.67 -5.06 2.24
N ASN A 143 -26.21 -5.80 3.20
CA ASN A 143 -27.47 -6.54 3.08
C ASN A 143 -28.65 -5.62 2.72
N SER A 144 -28.62 -4.37 3.15
CA SER A 144 -29.65 -3.36 2.85
C SER A 144 -29.41 -2.60 1.52
N TRP A 145 -28.29 -2.84 0.83
CA TRP A 145 -27.97 -2.12 -0.40
C TRP A 145 -28.75 -2.66 -1.60
N THR A 146 -28.90 -1.80 -2.60
CA THR A 146 -29.36 -2.24 -3.92
C THR A 146 -28.30 -3.14 -4.59
N THR A 147 -28.75 -3.98 -5.52
CA THR A 147 -27.81 -4.81 -6.31
C THR A 147 -26.78 -3.98 -7.04
N SER A 148 -27.16 -2.82 -7.60
CA SER A 148 -26.24 -1.91 -8.27
C SER A 148 -25.15 -1.39 -7.32
N ARG A 149 -25.49 -1.05 -6.07
CA ARG A 149 -24.50 -0.60 -5.08
C ARG A 149 -23.55 -1.74 -4.68
N ARG A 150 -24.06 -2.96 -4.50
CA ARG A 150 -23.24 -4.14 -4.26
C ARG A 150 -22.31 -4.46 -5.43
N GLN A 151 -22.81 -4.33 -6.67
CA GLN A 151 -21.98 -4.46 -7.86
C GLN A 151 -20.85 -3.42 -7.89
N SER A 152 -21.16 -2.14 -7.61
CA SER A 152 -20.15 -1.08 -7.57
C SER A 152 -19.09 -1.33 -6.50
N PHE A 153 -19.47 -1.85 -5.33
CA PHE A 153 -18.55 -2.24 -4.27
C PHE A 153 -17.64 -3.40 -4.68
N ALA A 154 -18.20 -4.44 -5.30
CA ALA A 154 -17.48 -5.63 -5.72
C ALA A 154 -16.49 -5.38 -6.88
N ASN A 155 -16.65 -4.26 -7.58
CA ASN A 155 -15.82 -3.90 -8.74
C ASN A 155 -15.11 -2.53 -8.55
N ASP A 156 -14.91 -2.09 -7.32
CA ASP A 156 -14.30 -0.79 -7.05
C ASP A 156 -12.80 -0.76 -7.38
N LEU A 157 -12.48 -0.25 -8.57
CA LEU A 157 -11.11 -0.06 -9.04
C LEU A 157 -10.48 1.27 -8.60
N SER A 158 -11.26 2.15 -7.97
CA SER A 158 -10.83 3.51 -7.60
C SER A 158 -10.35 3.63 -6.14
N ARG A 159 -10.65 2.61 -5.34
CA ARG A 159 -10.29 2.52 -3.90
C ARG A 159 -9.54 1.22 -3.64
N PRO A 160 -8.92 1.07 -2.45
CA PRO A 160 -8.09 -0.09 -2.18
C PRO A 160 -8.90 -1.33 -1.78
N GLN A 161 -10.00 -1.61 -2.52
CA GLN A 161 -10.89 -2.74 -2.28
C GLN A 161 -10.41 -4.02 -2.96
N LEU A 162 -9.68 -3.90 -4.07
CA LEU A 162 -9.25 -5.04 -4.87
C LEU A 162 -7.74 -5.09 -4.97
N ILE A 163 -7.14 -6.27 -4.72
CA ILE A 163 -5.69 -6.47 -4.75
C ILE A 163 -5.33 -7.89 -5.18
N ALA A 164 -4.27 -8.02 -5.99
CA ALA A 164 -3.73 -9.32 -6.39
C ALA A 164 -2.87 -9.91 -5.27
N VAL A 165 -3.16 -11.14 -4.85
CA VAL A 165 -2.49 -11.84 -3.75
C VAL A 165 -2.35 -13.33 -4.06
N THR A 166 -1.50 -14.03 -3.31
CA THR A 166 -1.39 -15.50 -3.37
C THR A 166 -2.75 -16.16 -3.12
N ASP A 167 -3.15 -17.10 -3.98
CA ASP A 167 -4.47 -17.71 -3.97
C ASP A 167 -4.79 -18.44 -2.64
N ASN A 168 -3.91 -19.32 -2.17
CA ASN A 168 -4.10 -20.06 -0.93
C ASN A 168 -4.10 -19.16 0.33
N VAL A 169 -3.38 -18.02 0.31
CA VAL A 169 -3.43 -17.02 1.37
C VAL A 169 -4.75 -16.29 1.37
N ASN A 170 -5.29 -15.99 0.19
CA ASN A 170 -6.63 -15.42 0.05
C ASN A 170 -7.71 -16.40 0.54
N GLN A 171 -7.59 -17.67 0.19
CA GLN A 171 -8.49 -18.73 0.68
C GLN A 171 -8.44 -18.85 2.21
N SER A 172 -7.23 -18.78 2.80
CA SER A 172 -7.04 -18.75 4.25
C SER A 172 -7.71 -17.54 4.93
N LYS A 173 -7.70 -16.37 4.25
CA LYS A 173 -8.41 -15.18 4.73
C LYS A 173 -9.92 -15.39 4.72
N GLY A 174 -10.47 -15.90 3.64
CA GLY A 174 -11.90 -16.13 3.47
C GLY A 174 -12.72 -14.86 3.79
N ASP A 175 -13.76 -15.04 4.59
CA ASP A 175 -14.69 -13.98 5.02
C ASP A 175 -14.32 -13.33 6.36
N GLN A 176 -13.11 -13.59 6.86
CA GLN A 176 -12.65 -13.14 8.16
C GLN A 176 -12.35 -11.64 8.19
N ASP A 177 -12.62 -11.03 9.33
CA ASP A 177 -12.23 -9.66 9.63
C ASP A 177 -10.83 -9.58 10.28
N PRO A 178 -10.25 -8.38 10.46
CA PRO A 178 -8.92 -8.19 11.04
C PRO A 178 -8.73 -8.69 12.47
N SER A 179 -9.79 -8.99 13.20
CA SER A 179 -9.68 -9.56 14.55
C SER A 179 -9.35 -11.05 14.54
N THR A 180 -9.63 -11.74 13.43
CA THR A 180 -9.45 -13.19 13.28
C THR A 180 -8.41 -13.55 12.22
N TRP A 181 -8.19 -12.68 11.24
CA TRP A 181 -7.16 -12.88 10.22
C TRP A 181 -6.41 -11.60 9.92
N GLN A 182 -5.11 -11.71 9.75
CA GLN A 182 -4.21 -10.62 9.35
C GLN A 182 -3.18 -11.14 8.35
N PRO A 183 -2.67 -10.30 7.44
CA PRO A 183 -1.60 -10.71 6.53
C PRO A 183 -0.44 -11.37 7.29
N PRO A 184 0.03 -12.56 6.84
CA PRO A 184 1.20 -13.23 7.42
C PRO A 184 2.43 -12.31 7.44
N LEU A 185 2.66 -11.54 6.36
CA LEU A 185 3.71 -10.54 6.27
C LEU A 185 3.40 -9.35 7.18
N SER A 186 3.99 -9.32 8.37
CA SER A 186 3.71 -8.31 9.39
C SER A 186 3.99 -6.87 8.94
N SER A 187 4.99 -6.66 8.06
CA SER A 187 5.31 -5.34 7.50
C SER A 187 4.18 -4.76 6.64
N TYR A 188 3.27 -5.58 6.13
CA TYR A 188 2.13 -5.11 5.34
C TYR A 188 0.90 -4.76 6.17
N ARG A 189 0.83 -5.15 7.45
CA ARG A 189 -0.34 -4.95 8.30
C ARG A 189 -0.74 -3.49 8.46
N CYS A 190 0.24 -2.58 8.51
CA CYS A 190 -0.05 -1.14 8.47
C CYS A 190 -0.85 -0.75 7.22
N THR A 191 -0.36 -1.13 6.04
CA THR A 191 -1.03 -0.81 4.77
C THR A 191 -2.40 -1.48 4.69
N TYR A 192 -2.49 -2.75 5.08
CA TYR A 192 -3.75 -3.50 5.10
C TYR A 192 -4.81 -2.83 5.99
N SER A 193 -4.45 -2.38 7.19
CA SER A 193 -5.39 -1.66 8.07
C SER A 193 -5.89 -0.36 7.44
N LYS A 194 -5.01 0.41 6.79
CA LYS A 194 -5.40 1.64 6.09
C LYS A 194 -6.38 1.36 4.95
N MET A 195 -6.15 0.29 4.19
CA MET A 195 -7.03 -0.14 3.10
C MET A 195 -8.41 -0.52 3.63
N TRP A 196 -8.45 -1.40 4.62
CA TRP A 196 -9.70 -1.87 5.24
C TRP A 196 -10.55 -0.73 5.81
N ILE A 197 -9.92 0.14 6.60
CA ILE A 197 -10.56 1.32 7.20
C ILE A 197 -11.18 2.21 6.12
N THR A 198 -10.40 2.52 5.09
CA THR A 198 -10.86 3.40 4.00
C THR A 198 -12.02 2.80 3.23
N VAL A 199 -11.99 1.52 2.95
CA VAL A 199 -13.09 0.83 2.27
C VAL A 199 -14.35 0.89 3.13
N LYS A 200 -14.29 0.49 4.41
CA LYS A 200 -15.48 0.54 5.29
C LYS A 200 -16.00 1.97 5.45
N TYR A 201 -15.12 2.95 5.64
CA TYR A 201 -15.50 4.35 5.77
C TYR A 201 -16.20 4.87 4.51
N THR A 202 -15.60 4.64 3.34
CA THR A 202 -16.15 5.15 2.08
C THR A 202 -17.50 4.55 1.73
N TRP A 203 -17.66 3.26 2.03
CA TRP A 203 -18.90 2.55 1.70
C TRP A 203 -19.97 2.63 2.80
N GLY A 204 -19.65 3.28 3.95
CA GLY A 204 -20.58 3.44 5.07
C GLY A 204 -20.89 2.11 5.76
N LEU A 205 -19.92 1.21 5.82
CA LEU A 205 -20.03 -0.05 6.53
C LEU A 205 -19.71 0.13 8.01
N THR A 206 -20.39 -0.66 8.87
CA THR A 206 -20.08 -0.72 10.29
C THR A 206 -18.91 -1.66 10.59
N LEU A 207 -18.39 -1.63 11.79
CA LEU A 207 -17.39 -2.58 12.29
C LEU A 207 -17.71 -3.01 13.73
N GLN A 208 -17.19 -4.17 14.12
CA GLN A 208 -17.29 -4.66 15.49
C GLN A 208 -16.21 -4.01 16.36
N SER A 209 -16.39 -4.04 17.69
CA SER A 209 -15.40 -3.53 18.64
C SER A 209 -14.05 -4.29 18.56
N SER A 210 -14.09 -5.62 18.37
CA SER A 210 -12.90 -6.46 18.18
C SER A 210 -12.16 -6.09 16.89
N GLU A 211 -12.89 -5.92 15.79
CA GLU A 211 -12.37 -5.48 14.51
C GLU A 211 -11.71 -4.09 14.62
N LYS A 212 -12.39 -3.14 15.29
CA LYS A 212 -11.83 -1.79 15.54
C LYS A 212 -10.52 -1.85 16.31
N SER A 213 -10.47 -2.68 17.36
CA SER A 213 -9.27 -2.86 18.19
C SER A 213 -8.10 -3.46 17.39
N ALA A 214 -8.37 -4.46 16.55
CA ALA A 214 -7.38 -5.06 15.68
C ALA A 214 -6.85 -4.08 14.63
N LEU A 215 -7.74 -3.32 13.99
CA LEU A 215 -7.38 -2.26 13.05
C LEU A 215 -6.52 -1.19 13.70
N GLN A 216 -6.86 -0.75 14.91
CA GLN A 216 -6.06 0.23 15.67
C GLN A 216 -4.67 -0.32 15.97
N SER A 217 -4.58 -1.59 16.39
CA SER A 217 -3.29 -2.24 16.67
C SER A 217 -2.40 -2.29 15.44
N MET A 218 -2.96 -2.68 14.28
CA MET A 218 -2.22 -2.67 13.02
C MET A 218 -1.85 -1.26 12.56
N LEU A 219 -2.73 -0.27 12.72
CA LEU A 219 -2.46 1.12 12.36
C LEU A 219 -1.33 1.73 13.22
N ASN A 220 -1.19 1.28 14.47
CA ASN A 220 -0.11 1.72 15.34
C ASN A 220 1.28 1.23 14.87
N THR A 221 1.34 0.19 14.05
CA THR A 221 2.61 -0.29 13.45
C THR A 221 3.10 0.60 12.30
N CYS A 222 2.26 1.54 11.83
CA CYS A 222 2.67 2.46 10.78
C CYS A 222 3.72 3.44 11.31
N SER A 223 4.80 3.62 10.56
CA SER A 223 5.69 4.77 10.76
C SER A 223 4.92 6.08 10.57
N SER A 224 5.39 7.09 11.25
CA SER A 224 4.81 8.46 11.20
C SER A 224 4.94 9.04 9.81
#